data_48a796dffb8d7dfffe8d5bee9e917463
#
_entry.id   48a796dffb8d7dfffe8d5bee9e917463
#
_cell.length_a   1.000
_cell.length_b   1.000
_cell.length_c   1.000
_cell.angle_alpha   90.00
_cell.angle_beta   90.00
_cell.angle_gamma   90.00
#
_symmetry.space_group_name_H-M   'P 1'
#
loop_
_entity.id
_entity.type
_entity.pdbx_description
1 polymer ?
#
loop_
_entity_poly.entity_id
_entity_poly.type
_entity_poly.pdbx_seq_one_letter_code
_entity_poly.pdbx_strand_id
1 'polypeptide(L)'
;MNELESLILKNKKGTYGEILTDFDFGSFKYEYEKNNERSVSFTIFKTTSNSDIFDAMLNEMLILWKGQEYVIKSTSVKHDGAIVSNDVTAKHIFMEFQNHYIQKDLENEEMNSEETTDEESKPTMTLEQYLEFGFKGNKLGFTYEIKGTFNKRVEVDELGNKNGMEFLTEGAELFDYIYFADNKKIYIYDEATFYQMTDIPLIYKYNSSEVQATITTTDVKTYIQGYGKKKTKAETKNYKPMKPKDLSYSGTFIKDGTWRTENVGASYTKTFNCKWGNETLEWTLKKMAKGGLLDIYLDSELVGRYECYSKTATSEKIVIARNLSKGNHTFKAVFRGAKPGIDYKKSKPCMYVGTEKSTILNLTAVLKGSDIYHAYAEYKSPNIDAFGFSEAPTVFDDNALDKEELLKKIKDELNDQPTVEVSTNYLGSVENKHYLNNNDIKENNTIRFIHQPLGYNLDLKIVKITASHPLVNEPVEVDFSNSPTDIIKIQQGISRNIKKVNNLVKGGSLGGSSFSMPRLASDSIGSVLVNE
;
A
#
# COMPACT_ATOMS: atom_id res chain seq x y z
N MET A 1 26.42 -9.07 -42.70
CA MET A 1 25.83 -8.45 -41.52
C MET A 1 24.36 -8.82 -41.56
N ASN A 2 23.85 -9.48 -40.52
CA ASN A 2 22.43 -9.75 -40.44
C ASN A 2 21.70 -8.39 -40.32
N GLU A 3 20.57 -8.21 -41.02
CA GLU A 3 19.75 -6.97 -40.93
C GLU A 3 19.37 -6.58 -39.48
N LEU A 4 19.38 -7.57 -38.56
CA LEU A 4 19.08 -7.40 -37.14
C LEU A 4 20.22 -6.73 -36.32
N GLU A 5 21.42 -6.56 -36.89
CA GLU A 5 22.59 -6.04 -36.17
C GLU A 5 23.01 -4.63 -36.66
N SER A 6 22.40 -4.15 -37.73
CA SER A 6 22.69 -2.85 -38.31
C SER A 6 21.86 -1.75 -37.66
N LEU A 7 22.47 -0.61 -37.39
CA LEU A 7 21.76 0.62 -37.06
C LEU A 7 21.38 1.35 -38.34
N ILE A 8 20.13 1.80 -38.46
CA ILE A 8 19.64 2.54 -39.61
C ILE A 8 19.15 3.91 -39.15
N LEU A 9 19.75 4.95 -39.69
CA LEU A 9 19.26 6.34 -39.51
C LEU A 9 18.08 6.56 -40.48
N LYS A 10 16.97 7.06 -39.99
CA LYS A 10 15.80 7.42 -40.81
C LYS A 10 15.11 8.67 -40.28
N ASN A 11 14.38 9.33 -41.16
CA ASN A 11 13.53 10.45 -40.75
C ASN A 11 12.14 9.96 -40.31
N LYS A 12 11.41 10.76 -39.53
CA LYS A 12 10.04 10.44 -39.05
C LYS A 12 9.02 10.20 -40.17
N LYS A 13 9.29 10.71 -41.41
CA LYS A 13 8.40 10.57 -42.57
C LYS A 13 8.66 9.30 -43.37
N GLY A 14 9.77 8.57 -43.07
CA GLY A 14 10.17 7.36 -43.81
C GLY A 14 10.66 7.63 -45.25
N THR A 15 10.99 8.88 -45.59
CA THR A 15 11.49 9.25 -46.92
C THR A 15 13.02 9.24 -47.01
N TYR A 16 13.69 9.07 -45.93
CA TYR A 16 15.14 8.95 -45.81
C TYR A 16 15.46 7.76 -44.89
N GLY A 17 16.43 6.94 -45.30
CA GLY A 17 16.91 5.81 -44.49
C GLY A 17 18.26 5.34 -45.01
N GLU A 18 19.29 5.36 -44.15
CA GLU A 18 20.67 4.95 -44.45
C GLU A 18 21.23 4.08 -43.32
N ILE A 19 21.97 3.06 -43.71
CA ILE A 19 22.69 2.18 -42.77
C ILE A 19 23.87 2.95 -42.19
N LEU A 20 23.99 2.98 -40.86
CA LEU A 20 25.13 3.60 -40.19
C LEU A 20 26.39 2.79 -40.44
N THR A 21 27.41 3.46 -41.00
CA THR A 21 28.76 2.97 -41.14
C THR A 21 29.70 3.81 -40.26
N ASP A 22 30.84 3.27 -39.92
CA ASP A 22 31.90 3.98 -39.21
C ASP A 22 31.51 4.49 -37.79
N PHE A 23 30.51 3.84 -37.15
CA PHE A 23 30.29 4.06 -35.72
C PHE A 23 31.15 3.11 -34.88
N ASP A 24 31.47 3.53 -33.66
CA ASP A 24 32.25 2.72 -32.72
C ASP A 24 31.32 1.65 -32.09
N PHE A 25 31.49 0.40 -32.51
CA PHE A 25 30.74 -0.72 -31.95
C PHE A 25 30.99 -0.90 -30.44
N GLY A 26 32.21 -0.57 -29.94
CA GLY A 26 32.54 -0.66 -28.52
C GLY A 26 31.84 0.40 -27.67
N SER A 27 31.46 1.54 -28.29
CA SER A 27 30.72 2.60 -27.60
C SER A 27 29.22 2.34 -27.54
N PHE A 28 28.71 1.37 -28.32
CA PHE A 28 27.27 1.11 -28.36
C PHE A 28 26.81 0.51 -27.02
N LYS A 29 25.75 1.10 -26.46
CA LYS A 29 25.03 0.57 -25.29
C LYS A 29 23.53 0.54 -25.59
N TYR A 30 22.92 -0.58 -25.28
CA TYR A 30 21.49 -0.73 -25.13
C TYR A 30 21.15 -0.76 -23.67
N GLU A 31 20.21 0.07 -23.24
CA GLU A 31 19.76 0.14 -21.86
C GLU A 31 18.25 -0.08 -21.80
N TYR A 32 17.84 -0.92 -20.87
CA TYR A 32 16.45 -1.18 -20.53
C TYR A 32 16.28 -1.15 -19.03
N GLU A 33 15.23 -0.50 -18.56
CA GLU A 33 14.79 -0.53 -17.17
C GLU A 33 13.26 -0.67 -17.12
N LYS A 34 12.80 -1.63 -16.32
CA LYS A 34 11.37 -1.96 -16.20
C LYS A 34 10.54 -0.72 -15.81
N ASN A 35 9.46 -0.48 -16.55
CA ASN A 35 8.54 0.65 -16.33
C ASN A 35 9.22 2.03 -16.31
N ASN A 36 10.38 2.17 -16.93
CA ASN A 36 11.13 3.43 -16.96
C ASN A 36 11.73 3.70 -18.33
N GLU A 37 12.89 3.16 -18.64
CA GLU A 37 13.70 3.57 -19.78
C GLU A 37 13.99 2.43 -20.74
N ARG A 38 14.06 2.80 -22.03
CA ARG A 38 14.62 1.97 -23.09
C ARG A 38 15.33 2.88 -24.07
N SER A 39 16.65 2.70 -24.21
CA SER A 39 17.48 3.61 -25.01
C SER A 39 18.63 2.88 -25.70
N VAL A 40 19.21 3.55 -26.69
CA VAL A 40 20.48 3.18 -27.30
C VAL A 40 21.37 4.40 -27.34
N SER A 41 22.69 4.19 -27.13
CA SER A 41 23.70 5.23 -27.28
C SER A 41 24.93 4.69 -28.02
N PHE A 42 25.60 5.53 -28.75
CA PHE A 42 26.82 5.19 -29.50
C PHE A 42 27.58 6.43 -29.93
N THR A 43 28.84 6.25 -30.29
CA THR A 43 29.68 7.28 -30.91
C THR A 43 29.89 6.98 -32.37
N ILE A 44 29.69 7.95 -33.26
CA ILE A 44 29.99 7.86 -34.68
C ILE A 44 31.12 8.82 -35.04
N PHE A 45 32.02 8.37 -35.91
CA PHE A 45 33.11 9.21 -36.41
C PHE A 45 32.80 9.74 -37.81
N LYS A 46 33.17 11.00 -38.09
CA LYS A 46 33.02 11.57 -39.42
C LYS A 46 34.17 11.09 -40.31
N THR A 47 33.85 10.43 -41.39
CA THR A 47 34.79 9.93 -42.39
C THR A 47 34.42 10.47 -43.76
N THR A 48 35.27 10.25 -44.75
CA THR A 48 34.94 10.61 -46.15
C THR A 48 33.81 9.78 -46.73
N SER A 49 33.58 8.60 -46.20
CA SER A 49 32.54 7.65 -46.67
C SER A 49 31.15 7.89 -46.05
N ASN A 50 31.09 8.52 -44.88
CA ASN A 50 29.82 8.71 -44.13
C ASN A 50 29.50 10.18 -43.85
N SER A 51 30.15 11.12 -44.50
CA SER A 51 30.03 12.56 -44.18
C SER A 51 28.59 13.06 -44.24
N ASP A 52 27.81 12.63 -45.22
CA ASP A 52 26.43 12.97 -45.38
C ASP A 52 25.52 12.35 -44.32
N ILE A 53 25.76 11.09 -43.94
CA ILE A 53 25.07 10.38 -42.84
C ILE A 53 25.39 11.05 -41.51
N PHE A 54 26.68 11.37 -41.27
CA PHE A 54 27.13 12.06 -40.05
C PHE A 54 26.44 13.42 -39.90
N ASP A 55 26.39 14.22 -41.01
CA ASP A 55 25.75 15.53 -40.99
C ASP A 55 24.20 15.46 -40.92
N ALA A 56 23.60 14.34 -41.31
CA ALA A 56 22.19 14.05 -41.13
C ALA A 56 21.80 13.55 -39.73
N MET A 57 22.77 13.26 -38.86
CA MET A 57 22.56 12.77 -37.49
C MET A 57 22.09 13.91 -36.57
N LEU A 58 20.83 14.26 -36.67
CA LEU A 58 20.22 15.37 -35.95
C LEU A 58 19.22 14.89 -34.90
N ASN A 59 18.99 15.71 -33.90
CA ASN A 59 17.93 15.44 -32.94
C ASN A 59 16.57 15.28 -33.67
N GLU A 60 15.70 14.44 -33.13
CA GLU A 60 14.39 14.05 -33.69
C GLU A 60 14.45 13.16 -34.95
N MET A 61 15.64 12.79 -35.43
CA MET A 61 15.80 11.66 -36.34
C MET A 61 15.60 10.33 -35.59
N LEU A 62 15.41 9.26 -36.31
CA LEU A 62 15.18 7.92 -35.76
C LEU A 62 16.36 6.99 -36.03
N ILE A 63 16.71 6.22 -35.02
CA ILE A 63 17.57 5.05 -35.14
C ILE A 63 16.66 3.82 -35.13
N LEU A 64 16.70 3.01 -36.19
CA LEU A 64 16.05 1.71 -36.23
C LEU A 64 17.11 0.66 -35.83
N TRP A 65 16.79 -0.13 -34.80
CA TRP A 65 17.63 -1.23 -34.33
C TRP A 65 16.77 -2.40 -33.84
N LYS A 66 17.08 -3.60 -34.33
CA LYS A 66 16.28 -4.83 -34.04
C LYS A 66 14.76 -4.62 -34.25
N GLY A 67 14.36 -3.88 -35.29
CA GLY A 67 12.97 -3.62 -35.59
C GLY A 67 12.29 -2.57 -34.72
N GLN A 68 13.01 -1.98 -33.76
CA GLN A 68 12.50 -0.96 -32.86
C GLN A 68 13.03 0.42 -33.23
N GLU A 69 12.19 1.42 -33.13
CA GLU A 69 12.50 2.82 -33.42
C GLU A 69 12.92 3.56 -32.14
N TYR A 70 14.06 4.27 -32.23
CA TYR A 70 14.58 5.13 -31.17
C TYR A 70 14.72 6.55 -31.69
N VAL A 71 14.19 7.53 -31.00
CA VAL A 71 14.25 8.95 -31.35
C VAL A 71 15.53 9.56 -30.78
N ILE A 72 16.38 10.15 -31.63
CA ILE A 72 17.58 10.85 -31.17
C ILE A 72 17.19 12.06 -30.34
N LYS A 73 17.54 12.06 -29.07
CA LYS A 73 17.27 13.15 -28.13
C LYS A 73 18.48 13.99 -27.80
N SER A 74 19.66 13.42 -27.89
CA SER A 74 20.91 14.14 -27.61
C SER A 74 21.98 13.77 -28.62
N THR A 75 22.66 14.79 -29.11
CA THR A 75 23.87 14.68 -29.93
C THR A 75 24.95 15.59 -29.36
N SER A 76 26.19 15.11 -29.29
CA SER A 76 27.34 15.88 -28.80
C SER A 76 28.52 15.74 -29.76
N VAL A 77 28.68 16.72 -30.61
CA VAL A 77 29.75 16.73 -31.60
C VAL A 77 31.07 17.23 -30.95
N LYS A 78 32.11 16.44 -31.11
CA LYS A 78 33.46 16.75 -30.62
C LYS A 78 34.42 16.81 -31.81
N HIS A 79 35.37 17.74 -31.76
CA HIS A 79 36.45 17.85 -32.72
C HIS A 79 37.79 17.88 -31.97
N ASP A 80 38.54 16.82 -32.13
CA ASP A 80 39.85 16.68 -31.49
C ASP A 80 40.93 16.39 -32.55
N GLY A 81 41.69 17.41 -32.86
CA GLY A 81 42.73 17.35 -33.89
C GLY A 81 42.14 17.07 -35.29
N ALA A 82 42.38 15.85 -35.81
CA ALA A 82 41.87 15.43 -37.12
C ALA A 82 40.58 14.62 -37.05
N ILE A 83 40.10 14.30 -35.83
CA ILE A 83 38.94 13.42 -35.61
C ILE A 83 37.74 14.25 -35.25
N VAL A 84 36.65 14.03 -35.96
CA VAL A 84 35.33 14.56 -35.61
C VAL A 84 34.44 13.39 -35.22
N SER A 85 33.88 13.45 -34.03
CA SER A 85 32.96 12.43 -33.51
C SER A 85 31.66 13.04 -33.02
N ASN A 86 30.61 12.23 -32.96
CA ASN A 86 29.31 12.61 -32.41
C ASN A 86 28.84 11.52 -31.47
N ASP A 87 28.66 11.86 -30.18
CA ASP A 87 28.04 10.98 -29.20
C ASP A 87 26.52 11.14 -29.31
N VAL A 88 25.84 10.05 -29.60
CA VAL A 88 24.38 10.01 -29.88
C VAL A 88 23.67 9.23 -28.78
N THR A 89 22.58 9.79 -28.26
CA THR A 89 21.66 9.08 -27.37
C THR A 89 20.26 9.14 -27.96
N ALA A 90 19.65 7.98 -28.17
CA ALA A 90 18.32 7.87 -28.71
C ALA A 90 17.42 7.04 -27.76
N LYS A 91 16.24 7.58 -27.47
CA LYS A 91 15.25 6.95 -26.60
C LYS A 91 14.18 6.23 -27.43
N HIS A 92 13.74 5.06 -26.95
CA HIS A 92 12.73 4.28 -27.65
C HIS A 92 11.48 5.12 -27.92
N ILE A 93 10.87 4.94 -29.08
CA ILE A 93 9.78 5.79 -29.55
C ILE A 93 8.55 5.80 -28.64
N PHE A 94 8.34 4.74 -27.81
CA PHE A 94 7.22 4.74 -26.86
C PHE A 94 7.31 5.88 -25.85
N MET A 95 8.52 6.37 -25.54
CA MET A 95 8.72 7.49 -24.63
C MET A 95 8.18 8.81 -25.19
N GLU A 96 7.95 8.89 -26.52
CA GLU A 96 7.26 10.02 -27.15
C GLU A 96 5.79 10.15 -26.71
N PHE A 97 5.24 9.15 -26.02
CA PHE A 97 3.93 9.26 -25.38
C PHE A 97 3.88 10.38 -24.33
N GLN A 98 5.02 10.82 -23.80
CA GLN A 98 5.11 12.05 -22.99
C GLN A 98 4.57 13.30 -23.69
N ASN A 99 4.54 13.32 -25.03
CA ASN A 99 4.03 14.44 -25.81
C ASN A 99 2.50 14.41 -25.98
N HIS A 100 1.82 13.38 -25.47
CA HIS A 100 0.38 13.33 -25.30
C HIS A 100 0.06 13.83 -23.89
N TYR A 101 -0.63 14.98 -23.80
CA TYR A 101 -1.07 15.51 -22.53
C TYR A 101 -2.52 15.10 -22.27
N ILE A 102 -2.73 14.37 -21.20
CA ILE A 102 -4.03 13.86 -20.78
C ILE A 102 -4.69 14.94 -19.95
N GLN A 103 -5.77 15.53 -20.47
CA GLN A 103 -6.49 16.60 -19.80
C GLN A 103 -7.18 16.06 -18.54
N LYS A 104 -7.40 16.94 -17.55
CA LYS A 104 -8.18 16.60 -16.37
C LYS A 104 -9.61 16.22 -16.77
N ASP A 105 -10.18 15.23 -16.11
CA ASP A 105 -11.58 14.86 -16.30
C ASP A 105 -12.48 15.90 -15.63
N LEU A 106 -12.97 16.84 -16.44
CA LEU A 106 -13.90 17.89 -15.99
C LEU A 106 -15.38 17.46 -16.07
N GLU A 107 -15.68 16.32 -16.73
CA GLU A 107 -17.06 15.85 -16.89
C GLU A 107 -17.63 15.30 -15.57
N ASN A 108 -16.76 14.90 -14.64
CA ASN A 108 -17.11 14.40 -13.32
C ASN A 108 -16.93 15.45 -12.19
N GLU A 109 -16.53 16.69 -12.51
CA GLU A 109 -16.55 17.79 -11.53
C GLU A 109 -17.96 18.37 -11.43
N GLU A 110 -18.66 18.10 -10.33
CA GLU A 110 -19.94 18.75 -10.05
C GLU A 110 -19.73 20.24 -9.74
N MET A 111 -20.45 21.12 -10.45
CA MET A 111 -20.38 22.59 -10.30
C MET A 111 -20.87 23.11 -8.93
N ASN A 112 -21.30 22.25 -8.01
CA ASN A 112 -21.85 22.57 -6.70
C ASN A 112 -21.26 21.74 -5.56
N SER A 113 -19.95 21.59 -5.48
CA SER A 113 -19.33 21.20 -4.21
C SER A 113 -19.29 22.39 -3.26
N GLU A 114 -20.47 22.83 -2.76
CA GLU A 114 -20.51 23.32 -1.40
C GLU A 114 -19.96 22.18 -0.55
N GLU A 115 -18.97 22.49 0.29
CA GLU A 115 -18.35 21.55 1.24
C GLU A 115 -19.43 20.73 1.98
N THR A 116 -19.92 19.69 1.35
CA THR A 116 -20.65 18.64 2.05
C THR A 116 -19.62 17.81 2.76
N THR A 117 -19.57 17.97 4.07
CA THR A 117 -18.74 17.24 5.04
C THR A 117 -19.10 15.75 5.15
N ASP A 118 -19.74 15.16 4.16
CA ASP A 118 -19.93 13.74 4.02
C ASP A 118 -18.94 13.24 2.96
N GLU A 119 -17.90 12.52 3.41
CA GLU A 119 -16.97 11.76 2.57
C GLU A 119 -17.79 10.76 1.74
N GLU A 120 -18.24 11.18 0.55
CA GLU A 120 -18.78 10.28 -0.45
C GLU A 120 -17.62 9.43 -0.95
N SER A 121 -17.81 8.11 -1.03
CA SER A 121 -16.82 7.18 -1.56
C SER A 121 -16.44 7.61 -2.97
N LYS A 122 -15.17 7.89 -3.22
CA LYS A 122 -14.65 8.24 -4.54
C LYS A 122 -14.90 7.09 -5.53
N PRO A 123 -15.20 7.37 -6.79
CA PRO A 123 -15.47 6.34 -7.77
C PRO A 123 -14.20 5.49 -8.02
N THR A 124 -14.35 4.17 -7.99
CA THR A 124 -13.26 3.24 -8.33
C THR A 124 -13.27 2.91 -9.82
N MET A 125 -12.09 2.75 -10.42
CA MET A 125 -11.90 2.42 -11.84
C MET A 125 -11.28 1.04 -12.01
N THR A 126 -11.59 0.37 -13.14
CA THR A 126 -10.80 -0.79 -13.62
C THR A 126 -9.61 -0.31 -14.44
N LEU A 127 -8.64 -1.20 -14.66
CA LEU A 127 -7.50 -0.90 -15.53
C LEU A 127 -7.95 -0.50 -16.95
N GLU A 128 -8.97 -1.18 -17.52
CA GLU A 128 -9.49 -0.85 -18.84
C GLU A 128 -10.01 0.58 -18.89
N GLN A 129 -10.81 0.98 -17.90
CA GLN A 129 -11.36 2.34 -17.80
C GLN A 129 -10.25 3.39 -17.67
N TYR A 130 -9.23 3.10 -16.86
CA TYR A 130 -8.07 3.96 -16.68
C TYR A 130 -7.31 4.16 -18.00
N LEU A 131 -6.95 3.07 -18.68
CA LEU A 131 -6.20 3.14 -19.94
C LEU A 131 -7.04 3.76 -21.08
N GLU A 132 -8.33 3.44 -21.17
CA GLU A 132 -9.22 4.05 -22.16
C GLU A 132 -9.24 5.57 -22.01
N PHE A 133 -9.31 6.06 -20.77
CA PHE A 133 -9.23 7.51 -20.49
C PHE A 133 -7.87 8.08 -20.92
N GLY A 134 -6.76 7.46 -20.55
CA GLY A 134 -5.42 7.96 -20.83
C GLY A 134 -5.04 7.97 -22.31
N PHE A 135 -5.59 7.05 -23.10
CA PHE A 135 -5.33 6.98 -24.55
C PHE A 135 -6.36 7.72 -25.39
N LYS A 136 -7.45 8.20 -24.78
CA LYS A 136 -8.49 8.98 -25.47
C LYS A 136 -7.92 10.26 -26.07
N GLY A 137 -8.21 10.50 -27.35
CA GLY A 137 -7.74 11.71 -28.04
C GLY A 137 -6.25 11.73 -28.41
N ASN A 138 -5.52 10.64 -28.21
CA ASN A 138 -4.13 10.52 -28.63
C ASN A 138 -4.00 10.63 -30.15
N LYS A 139 -3.27 11.67 -30.63
CA LYS A 139 -3.00 11.93 -32.04
C LYS A 139 -1.63 11.45 -32.52
N LEU A 140 -0.82 10.88 -31.62
CA LEU A 140 0.55 10.44 -31.90
C LEU A 140 0.61 9.02 -32.46
N GLY A 141 -0.54 8.32 -32.50
CA GLY A 141 -0.66 6.96 -33.02
C GLY A 141 -0.24 5.87 -32.04
N PHE A 142 -0.19 6.16 -30.74
CA PHE A 142 0.02 5.14 -29.70
C PHE A 142 -1.25 4.34 -29.49
N THR A 143 -1.06 3.04 -29.27
CA THR A 143 -2.12 2.10 -28.94
C THR A 143 -1.70 1.26 -27.76
N TYR A 144 -2.65 0.65 -27.06
CA TYR A 144 -2.34 -0.30 -25.98
C TYR A 144 -3.05 -1.65 -26.20
N GLU A 145 -2.52 -2.67 -25.56
CA GLU A 145 -3.13 -4.00 -25.48
C GLU A 145 -2.86 -4.59 -24.09
N ILE A 146 -3.91 -5.00 -23.38
CA ILE A 146 -3.80 -5.65 -22.08
C ILE A 146 -3.50 -7.14 -22.29
N LYS A 147 -2.46 -7.64 -21.62
CA LYS A 147 -2.01 -9.03 -21.59
C LYS A 147 -2.01 -9.50 -20.14
N GLY A 148 -2.93 -10.40 -19.80
CA GLY A 148 -3.06 -10.90 -18.44
C GLY A 148 -4.40 -10.56 -17.81
N THR A 149 -4.52 -10.73 -16.48
CA THR A 149 -5.78 -10.58 -15.76
C THR A 149 -5.65 -9.56 -14.63
N PHE A 150 -6.48 -8.53 -14.69
CA PHE A 150 -6.51 -7.45 -13.72
C PHE A 150 -7.91 -7.34 -13.11
N ASN A 151 -8.06 -7.79 -11.87
CA ASN A 151 -9.35 -7.77 -11.16
C ASN A 151 -9.46 -6.62 -10.15
N LYS A 152 -8.36 -5.87 -9.97
CA LYS A 152 -8.28 -4.77 -9.02
C LYS A 152 -9.09 -3.57 -9.51
N ARG A 153 -9.89 -3.00 -8.63
CA ARG A 153 -10.48 -1.68 -8.81
C ARG A 153 -9.78 -0.71 -7.89
N VAL A 154 -9.39 0.43 -8.42
CA VAL A 154 -8.58 1.41 -7.71
C VAL A 154 -9.30 2.74 -7.67
N GLU A 155 -9.24 3.39 -6.53
CA GLU A 155 -9.64 4.77 -6.36
C GLU A 155 -8.54 5.67 -6.92
N VAL A 156 -8.90 6.58 -7.84
CA VAL A 156 -7.97 7.51 -8.46
C VAL A 156 -8.31 8.92 -7.99
N ASP A 157 -7.41 9.53 -7.24
CA ASP A 157 -7.64 10.84 -6.63
C ASP A 157 -7.74 11.97 -7.66
N GLU A 158 -6.87 11.96 -8.67
CA GLU A 158 -6.84 12.96 -9.73
C GLU A 158 -6.60 12.29 -11.08
N LEU A 159 -7.66 12.13 -11.85
CA LEU A 159 -7.60 11.52 -13.18
C LEU A 159 -7.23 12.54 -14.25
N GLY A 160 -6.09 12.31 -14.90
CA GLY A 160 -5.54 13.21 -15.92
C GLY A 160 -4.64 14.30 -15.34
N ASN A 161 -4.54 15.45 -16.04
CA ASN A 161 -3.65 16.57 -15.72
C ASN A 161 -2.16 16.21 -15.71
N LYS A 162 -1.75 15.30 -16.56
CA LYS A 162 -0.37 14.76 -16.65
C LYS A 162 -0.03 14.34 -18.08
N ASN A 163 1.25 14.17 -18.36
CA ASN A 163 1.67 13.63 -19.65
C ASN A 163 1.50 12.09 -19.71
N GLY A 164 1.55 11.54 -20.94
CA GLY A 164 1.29 10.12 -21.15
C GLY A 164 2.26 9.18 -20.41
N MET A 165 3.54 9.55 -20.25
CA MET A 165 4.50 8.72 -19.52
C MET A 165 4.26 8.76 -18.01
N GLU A 166 3.96 9.94 -17.45
CA GLU A 166 3.55 10.06 -16.05
C GLU A 166 2.29 9.24 -15.76
N PHE A 167 1.32 9.28 -16.68
CA PHE A 167 0.10 8.49 -16.60
C PHE A 167 0.36 6.98 -16.60
N LEU A 168 1.24 6.49 -17.49
CA LEU A 168 1.62 5.07 -17.53
C LEU A 168 2.35 4.65 -16.25
N THR A 169 3.25 5.48 -15.73
CA THR A 169 4.00 5.18 -14.51
C THR A 169 3.09 5.12 -13.29
N GLU A 170 2.22 6.12 -13.12
CA GLU A 170 1.23 6.12 -12.04
C GLU A 170 0.27 4.92 -12.14
N GLY A 171 -0.20 4.61 -13.35
CA GLY A 171 -1.04 3.43 -13.55
C GLY A 171 -0.34 2.13 -13.20
N ALA A 172 0.98 2.03 -13.45
CA ALA A 172 1.77 0.87 -13.05
C ALA A 172 1.86 0.72 -11.51
N GLU A 173 1.93 1.83 -10.78
CA GLU A 173 1.89 1.83 -9.32
C GLU A 173 0.49 1.47 -8.78
N LEU A 174 -0.58 2.00 -9.41
CA LEU A 174 -1.95 1.78 -8.97
C LEU A 174 -2.45 0.35 -9.24
N PHE A 175 -2.14 -0.20 -10.41
CA PHE A 175 -2.68 -1.49 -10.88
C PHE A 175 -1.66 -2.63 -10.90
N ASP A 176 -0.41 -2.38 -10.49
CA ASP A 176 0.69 -3.35 -10.43
C ASP A 176 1.02 -3.98 -11.80
N TYR A 177 0.95 -3.20 -12.89
CA TYR A 177 1.27 -3.69 -14.21
C TYR A 177 2.70 -3.38 -14.66
N ILE A 178 3.15 -4.13 -15.66
CA ILE A 178 4.39 -3.88 -16.39
C ILE A 178 4.00 -3.44 -17.81
N TYR A 179 4.51 -2.29 -18.25
CA TYR A 179 4.35 -1.89 -19.64
C TYR A 179 5.61 -2.16 -20.44
N PHE A 180 5.42 -2.73 -21.63
CA PHE A 180 6.48 -3.02 -22.58
C PHE A 180 6.01 -2.72 -24.00
N ALA A 181 6.79 -1.96 -24.76
CA ALA A 181 6.36 -1.46 -26.06
C ALA A 181 7.03 -2.18 -27.23
N ASP A 182 6.24 -2.45 -28.26
CA ASP A 182 6.71 -2.72 -29.61
C ASP A 182 6.42 -1.47 -30.45
N ASN A 183 7.45 -0.66 -30.65
CA ASN A 183 7.34 0.66 -31.25
C ASN A 183 6.26 1.52 -30.54
N LYS A 184 5.18 1.88 -31.23
CA LYS A 184 4.08 2.68 -30.67
C LYS A 184 2.96 1.86 -30.05
N LYS A 185 3.05 0.54 -30.06
CA LYS A 185 2.09 -0.34 -29.41
C LYS A 185 2.60 -0.70 -28.03
N ILE A 186 1.90 -0.27 -27.00
CA ILE A 186 2.25 -0.48 -25.58
C ILE A 186 1.44 -1.65 -25.06
N TYR A 187 2.13 -2.72 -24.67
CA TYR A 187 1.53 -3.87 -24.01
C TYR A 187 1.55 -3.67 -22.50
N ILE A 188 0.44 -3.99 -21.86
CA ILE A 188 0.24 -3.89 -20.42
C ILE A 188 0.11 -5.31 -19.87
N TYR A 189 1.07 -5.75 -19.10
CA TYR A 189 1.17 -7.11 -18.60
C TYR A 189 0.96 -7.17 -17.09
N ASP A 190 0.31 -8.23 -16.61
CA ASP A 190 0.54 -8.67 -15.24
C ASP A 190 1.92 -9.34 -15.12
N GLU A 191 2.44 -9.43 -13.92
CA GLU A 191 3.78 -9.95 -13.68
C GLU A 191 3.94 -11.41 -14.13
N ALA A 192 2.91 -12.22 -13.94
CA ALA A 192 2.91 -13.65 -14.30
C ALA A 192 2.93 -13.87 -15.80
N THR A 193 2.26 -13.00 -16.57
CA THR A 193 2.23 -13.08 -18.04
C THR A 193 3.48 -12.48 -18.67
N PHE A 194 4.09 -11.47 -18.05
CA PHE A 194 5.28 -10.81 -18.57
C PHE A 194 6.51 -11.70 -18.47
N TYR A 195 6.79 -12.22 -17.27
CA TYR A 195 8.00 -12.97 -17.02
C TYR A 195 7.90 -14.42 -17.44
N GLN A 196 8.93 -14.89 -18.13
CA GLN A 196 9.05 -16.27 -18.62
C GLN A 196 10.35 -16.87 -18.09
N MET A 197 10.26 -18.10 -17.56
CA MET A 197 11.44 -18.82 -17.10
C MET A 197 12.32 -19.17 -18.30
N THR A 198 13.60 -18.86 -18.23
CA THR A 198 14.59 -19.29 -19.21
C THR A 198 15.21 -20.64 -18.82
N ASP A 199 15.57 -21.45 -19.82
CA ASP A 199 16.28 -22.71 -19.61
C ASP A 199 17.76 -22.51 -19.23
N ILE A 200 18.28 -21.28 -19.37
CA ILE A 200 19.68 -20.96 -19.11
C ILE A 200 19.82 -20.50 -17.65
N PRO A 201 20.45 -21.30 -16.77
CA PRO A 201 20.73 -20.85 -15.42
C PRO A 201 21.94 -19.89 -15.42
N LEU A 202 21.90 -18.93 -14.52
CA LEU A 202 23.01 -18.04 -14.22
C LEU A 202 23.84 -18.63 -13.08
N ILE A 203 25.06 -19.09 -13.37
CA ILE A 203 25.88 -19.83 -12.41
C ILE A 203 27.18 -19.04 -12.17
N TYR A 204 27.44 -18.71 -10.90
CA TYR A 204 28.67 -18.04 -10.50
C TYR A 204 29.92 -18.83 -10.91
N LYS A 205 30.90 -18.14 -11.48
CA LYS A 205 32.14 -18.68 -12.07
C LYS A 205 31.97 -19.55 -13.32
N TYR A 206 30.75 -19.72 -13.84
CA TYR A 206 30.52 -20.39 -15.10
C TYR A 206 30.15 -19.39 -16.20
N ASN A 207 29.05 -18.69 -16.04
CA ASN A 207 28.57 -17.63 -16.92
C ASN A 207 28.22 -16.32 -16.20
N SER A 208 28.72 -16.18 -14.98
CA SER A 208 28.66 -14.96 -14.16
C SER A 208 29.96 -14.84 -13.37
N SER A 209 30.58 -13.66 -13.38
CA SER A 209 31.88 -13.42 -12.73
C SER A 209 31.74 -12.61 -11.45
N GLU A 210 30.93 -11.60 -11.45
CA GLU A 210 30.72 -10.69 -10.33
C GLU A 210 29.26 -10.76 -9.88
N VAL A 211 29.05 -10.68 -8.59
CA VAL A 211 27.72 -10.68 -8.00
C VAL A 211 27.69 -9.67 -6.88
N GLN A 212 26.81 -8.70 -7.00
CA GLN A 212 26.49 -7.78 -5.93
C GLN A 212 25.03 -8.05 -5.51
N ALA A 213 24.83 -8.32 -4.23
CA ALA A 213 23.49 -8.45 -3.66
C ALA A 213 23.29 -7.37 -2.60
N THR A 214 22.33 -6.51 -2.82
CA THR A 214 21.94 -5.45 -1.89
C THR A 214 20.61 -5.84 -1.25
N ILE A 215 20.57 -5.87 0.08
CA ILE A 215 19.36 -6.16 0.85
C ILE A 215 18.98 -4.89 1.59
N THR A 216 17.79 -4.35 1.27
CA THR A 216 17.28 -3.14 1.88
C THR A 216 16.06 -3.47 2.74
N THR A 217 16.09 -3.05 4.00
CA THR A 217 15.00 -3.26 4.97
C THR A 217 14.30 -1.95 5.36
N THR A 218 14.63 -0.85 4.70
CA THR A 218 14.13 0.50 5.03
C THR A 218 12.61 0.57 5.03
N ASP A 219 11.98 -0.10 4.05
CA ASP A 219 10.53 -0.06 3.84
C ASP A 219 9.79 -1.26 4.46
N VAL A 220 10.52 -2.11 5.20
CA VAL A 220 9.91 -3.25 5.88
C VAL A 220 9.06 -2.77 7.04
N LYS A 221 7.81 -3.20 7.03
CA LYS A 221 6.83 -2.99 8.09
C LYS A 221 6.36 -4.33 8.63
N THR A 222 6.19 -4.43 9.94
CA THR A 222 5.84 -5.70 10.58
C THR A 222 4.50 -5.67 11.30
N TYR A 223 3.86 -4.50 11.31
CA TYR A 223 2.55 -4.29 11.90
C TYR A 223 1.73 -3.34 11.03
N ILE A 224 0.46 -3.67 10.85
CA ILE A 224 -0.51 -2.84 10.14
C ILE A 224 -1.87 -2.95 10.81
N GLN A 225 -2.60 -1.85 10.81
CA GLN A 225 -3.99 -1.81 11.25
C GLN A 225 -4.87 -1.21 10.16
N GLY A 226 -6.14 -1.62 10.17
CA GLY A 226 -7.11 -1.13 9.21
C GLY A 226 -8.48 -0.90 9.83
N TYR A 227 -9.20 0.03 9.24
CA TYR A 227 -10.58 0.36 9.56
C TYR A 227 -11.44 0.19 8.32
N GLY A 228 -12.57 -0.47 8.49
CA GLY A 228 -13.56 -0.65 7.43
C GLY A 228 -14.49 0.56 7.30
N LYS A 229 -15.62 0.36 6.63
CA LYS A 229 -16.62 1.40 6.40
C LYS A 229 -17.08 2.06 7.69
N LYS A 230 -17.15 3.40 7.67
CA LYS A 230 -17.67 4.18 8.79
C LYS A 230 -19.19 3.99 8.95
N LYS A 231 -19.65 3.81 10.18
CA LYS A 231 -21.08 3.66 10.47
C LYS A 231 -21.81 4.97 10.28
N THR A 232 -23.01 4.91 9.68
CA THR A 232 -23.87 6.08 9.53
C THR A 232 -24.49 6.49 10.87
N LYS A 233 -24.98 7.75 10.98
CA LYS A 233 -25.72 8.21 12.16
C LYS A 233 -26.94 7.35 12.49
N ALA A 234 -27.57 6.72 11.49
CA ALA A 234 -28.70 5.82 11.67
C ALA A 234 -28.30 4.50 12.35
N GLU A 235 -27.09 3.98 12.04
CA GLU A 235 -26.54 2.76 12.61
C GLU A 235 -25.99 2.94 14.03
N THR A 236 -25.67 4.18 14.42
CA THR A 236 -25.23 4.55 15.78
C THR A 236 -26.39 4.93 16.70
N LYS A 237 -27.63 4.62 16.35
CA LYS A 237 -28.80 4.96 17.15
C LYS A 237 -28.74 4.39 18.56
N ASN A 238 -29.11 5.27 19.49
CA ASN A 238 -29.23 5.03 20.91
C ASN A 238 -30.34 4.02 21.23
N TYR A 239 -30.32 3.53 22.46
CA TYR A 239 -31.33 2.63 23.00
C TYR A 239 -32.73 3.27 23.03
N LYS A 240 -33.75 2.45 23.01
CA LYS A 240 -35.12 2.97 23.23
C LYS A 240 -35.26 3.50 24.66
N PRO A 241 -35.82 4.70 24.85
CA PRO A 241 -36.10 5.24 26.17
C PRO A 241 -37.00 4.31 26.98
N MET A 242 -36.66 4.07 28.24
CA MET A 242 -37.42 3.20 29.13
C MET A 242 -38.48 4.01 29.86
N LYS A 243 -39.71 3.58 29.75
CA LYS A 243 -40.92 4.22 30.28
C LYS A 243 -41.35 3.53 31.57
N PRO A 244 -42.30 4.10 32.35
CA PRO A 244 -42.83 3.45 33.56
C PRO A 244 -43.31 2.02 33.36
N LYS A 245 -43.94 1.73 32.24
CA LYS A 245 -44.39 0.38 31.90
C LYS A 245 -43.27 -0.64 31.68
N ASP A 246 -42.08 -0.19 31.39
CA ASP A 246 -40.87 -1.03 31.11
C ASP A 246 -40.08 -1.35 32.39
N LEU A 247 -40.53 -0.84 33.57
CA LEU A 247 -39.90 -1.02 34.87
C LEU A 247 -40.61 -2.14 35.65
N SER A 248 -39.87 -2.81 36.51
CA SER A 248 -40.37 -3.76 37.48
C SER A 248 -40.59 -3.07 38.84
N TYR A 249 -41.69 -3.34 39.49
CA TYR A 249 -42.11 -2.69 40.70
C TYR A 249 -42.17 -3.66 41.90
N SER A 250 -41.70 -3.22 43.06
CA SER A 250 -41.85 -3.94 44.33
C SER A 250 -42.57 -3.02 45.34
N GLY A 251 -43.62 -3.54 45.97
CA GLY A 251 -44.55 -2.74 46.79
C GLY A 251 -45.71 -2.17 46.01
N THR A 252 -46.58 -1.42 46.67
CA THR A 252 -47.81 -0.89 46.08
C THR A 252 -47.56 0.44 45.37
N PHE A 253 -47.95 0.52 44.11
CA PHE A 253 -47.87 1.72 43.28
C PHE A 253 -49.26 2.11 42.76
N ILE A 254 -49.56 3.40 42.81
CA ILE A 254 -50.71 4.02 42.17
C ILE A 254 -50.30 4.37 40.75
N LYS A 255 -50.93 3.71 39.76
CA LYS A 255 -50.59 3.83 38.35
C LYS A 255 -51.62 4.68 37.58
N ASP A 256 -52.10 5.71 38.21
CA ASP A 256 -53.02 6.69 37.64
C ASP A 256 -52.36 8.05 37.50
N GLY A 257 -52.43 8.66 36.32
CA GLY A 257 -51.75 9.91 36.01
C GLY A 257 -50.24 9.83 36.17
N THR A 258 -49.67 10.47 37.16
CA THR A 258 -48.25 10.33 37.55
C THR A 258 -48.12 9.11 38.49
N TRP A 259 -47.45 8.05 38.01
CA TRP A 259 -47.23 6.83 38.81
C TRP A 259 -46.41 7.17 40.06
N ARG A 260 -46.85 6.68 41.21
CA ARG A 260 -46.28 7.01 42.51
C ARG A 260 -46.49 5.95 43.55
N THR A 261 -45.71 5.99 44.60
CA THR A 261 -45.91 5.16 45.79
C THR A 261 -45.81 6.02 47.03
N GLU A 262 -46.62 5.68 48.08
CA GLU A 262 -46.58 6.23 49.41
C GLU A 262 -45.92 5.26 50.40
N ASN A 263 -45.60 4.04 49.98
CA ASN A 263 -45.06 2.98 50.82
C ASN A 263 -43.56 3.08 50.94
N VAL A 264 -43.05 3.36 52.11
CA VAL A 264 -41.62 3.38 52.41
C VAL A 264 -41.02 1.99 52.15
N GLY A 265 -39.89 1.90 51.46
CA GLY A 265 -39.29 0.66 51.03
C GLY A 265 -39.76 0.15 49.65
N ALA A 266 -40.86 0.70 49.12
CA ALA A 266 -41.24 0.35 47.75
C ALA A 266 -40.18 0.84 46.75
N SER A 267 -40.02 0.08 45.68
CA SER A 267 -38.96 0.33 44.69
C SER A 267 -39.43 0.04 43.26
N TYR A 268 -38.75 0.69 42.31
CA TYR A 268 -38.79 0.27 40.91
C TYR A 268 -37.38 -0.05 40.40
N THR A 269 -37.31 -1.01 39.51
CA THR A 269 -36.04 -1.57 39.04
C THR A 269 -36.11 -1.76 37.53
N LYS A 270 -34.93 -1.62 36.88
CA LYS A 270 -34.76 -1.98 35.49
C LYS A 270 -33.41 -2.60 35.24
N THR A 271 -33.37 -3.80 34.71
CA THR A 271 -32.18 -4.38 34.13
C THR A 271 -32.12 -4.05 32.64
N PHE A 272 -30.97 -3.61 32.19
CA PHE A 272 -30.68 -3.25 30.80
C PHE A 272 -29.30 -3.76 30.41
N ASN A 273 -29.08 -3.98 29.09
CA ASN A 273 -27.82 -4.48 28.57
C ASN A 273 -27.05 -3.37 27.85
N CYS A 274 -25.82 -3.13 28.29
CA CYS A 274 -24.85 -2.26 27.64
C CYS A 274 -24.10 -3.06 26.58
N LYS A 275 -24.22 -2.66 25.29
CA LYS A 275 -23.64 -3.37 24.16
C LYS A 275 -22.19 -2.99 23.88
N TRP A 276 -21.82 -1.75 24.19
CA TRP A 276 -20.57 -1.14 23.74
C TRP A 276 -19.52 -0.98 24.85
N GLY A 277 -19.96 -0.86 26.13
CA GLY A 277 -19.03 -0.65 27.25
C GLY A 277 -18.65 0.80 27.49
N ASN A 278 -19.40 1.74 26.90
CA ASN A 278 -19.19 3.18 27.06
C ASN A 278 -20.51 3.94 27.26
N GLU A 279 -21.55 3.21 27.64
CA GLU A 279 -22.87 3.77 27.81
C GLU A 279 -22.95 4.75 28.97
N THR A 280 -23.80 5.77 28.79
CA THR A 280 -24.20 6.71 29.80
C THR A 280 -25.66 6.47 30.15
N LEU A 281 -25.92 6.26 31.44
CA LEU A 281 -27.27 6.13 31.98
C LEU A 281 -27.75 7.45 32.53
N GLU A 282 -28.83 7.98 31.97
CA GLU A 282 -29.55 9.17 32.44
C GLU A 282 -30.87 8.75 33.05
N TRP A 283 -31.16 9.29 34.24
CA TRP A 283 -32.42 9.08 34.94
C TRP A 283 -33.17 10.40 35.07
N THR A 284 -34.50 10.34 34.79
CA THR A 284 -35.39 11.49 34.98
C THR A 284 -36.07 11.41 36.33
N LEU A 285 -35.69 12.28 37.24
CA LEU A 285 -36.31 12.44 38.55
C LEU A 285 -37.53 13.36 38.47
N LYS A 286 -38.70 12.82 38.72
CA LYS A 286 -39.94 13.60 38.83
C LYS A 286 -40.06 14.19 40.23
N LYS A 287 -40.21 15.53 40.36
CA LYS A 287 -40.34 16.26 41.60
C LYS A 287 -41.72 16.92 41.68
N MET A 288 -42.40 16.80 42.84
CA MET A 288 -43.71 17.42 43.11
C MET A 288 -43.86 17.72 44.60
N ALA A 289 -44.91 18.47 44.99
CA ALA A 289 -45.12 19.00 46.35
C ALA A 289 -45.26 17.92 47.46
N LYS A 290 -45.58 16.70 47.13
CA LYS A 290 -45.63 15.56 48.08
C LYS A 290 -44.39 14.64 47.97
N GLY A 291 -43.36 15.08 47.24
CA GLY A 291 -42.13 14.31 47.07
C GLY A 291 -41.37 14.12 48.38
N GLY A 292 -40.81 12.91 48.58
CA GLY A 292 -39.96 12.57 49.69
C GLY A 292 -38.54 12.25 49.27
N LEU A 293 -37.86 11.39 50.01
CA LEU A 293 -36.49 10.93 49.74
C LEU A 293 -36.48 9.57 49.04
N LEU A 294 -35.50 9.39 48.20
CA LEU A 294 -35.25 8.08 47.54
C LEU A 294 -33.76 7.82 47.40
N ASP A 295 -33.38 6.57 47.51
CA ASP A 295 -32.04 6.09 47.27
C ASP A 295 -31.99 5.42 45.89
N ILE A 296 -30.95 5.75 45.13
CA ILE A 296 -30.67 5.19 43.82
C ILE A 296 -29.50 4.24 43.93
N TYR A 297 -29.69 3.08 43.35
CA TYR A 297 -28.68 2.00 43.24
C TYR A 297 -28.41 1.68 41.80
N LEU A 298 -27.18 1.37 41.49
CA LEU A 298 -26.73 0.76 40.26
C LEU A 298 -25.93 -0.50 40.61
N ASP A 299 -26.32 -1.66 40.06
CA ASP A 299 -25.69 -2.95 40.33
C ASP A 299 -25.57 -3.28 41.83
N SER A 300 -26.58 -2.90 42.60
CA SER A 300 -26.69 -3.03 44.05
C SER A 300 -25.82 -2.05 44.88
N GLU A 301 -25.00 -1.24 44.25
CA GLU A 301 -24.24 -0.19 44.92
C GLU A 301 -25.05 1.10 45.00
N LEU A 302 -24.96 1.79 46.15
CA LEU A 302 -25.66 3.06 46.39
C LEU A 302 -24.98 4.20 45.60
N VAL A 303 -25.64 4.70 44.57
CA VAL A 303 -25.17 5.86 43.80
C VAL A 303 -25.36 7.16 44.58
N GLY A 304 -26.50 7.29 45.27
CA GLY A 304 -26.80 8.47 46.07
C GLY A 304 -28.24 8.52 46.55
N ARG A 305 -28.46 9.53 47.47
CA ARG A 305 -29.79 9.86 47.98
C ARG A 305 -30.28 11.12 47.30
N TYR A 306 -31.51 11.07 46.80
CA TYR A 306 -32.13 12.17 46.06
C TYR A 306 -33.44 12.57 46.68
N GLU A 307 -33.85 13.82 46.47
CA GLU A 307 -35.13 14.33 46.89
C GLU A 307 -36.08 14.57 45.72
N CYS A 308 -37.27 14.05 45.80
CA CYS A 308 -38.31 14.27 44.78
C CYS A 308 -39.35 15.31 45.20
N TYR A 309 -39.02 16.14 46.18
CA TYR A 309 -39.80 17.29 46.59
C TYR A 309 -39.55 18.51 45.71
N SER A 310 -40.64 19.20 45.31
CA SER A 310 -40.62 20.55 44.72
C SER A 310 -41.99 21.20 44.92
N LYS A 311 -42.01 22.49 45.21
CA LYS A 311 -43.30 23.24 45.34
C LYS A 311 -44.13 23.18 44.07
N THR A 312 -43.50 23.15 42.93
CA THR A 312 -44.11 23.00 41.60
C THR A 312 -43.70 21.70 40.97
N ALA A 313 -44.57 21.14 40.10
CA ALA A 313 -44.24 19.90 39.38
C ALA A 313 -43.12 20.15 38.36
N THR A 314 -41.95 19.50 38.56
CA THR A 314 -40.79 19.59 37.66
C THR A 314 -40.20 18.22 37.38
N SER A 315 -39.30 18.15 36.45
CA SER A 315 -38.48 16.97 36.17
C SER A 315 -37.05 17.36 35.96
N GLU A 316 -36.12 16.59 36.53
CA GLU A 316 -34.70 16.82 36.45
C GLU A 316 -34.03 15.59 35.82
N LYS A 317 -33.13 15.81 34.89
CA LYS A 317 -32.32 14.75 34.29
C LYS A 317 -31.01 14.62 35.01
N ILE A 318 -30.72 13.43 35.52
CA ILE A 318 -29.55 13.13 36.33
C ILE A 318 -28.76 12.05 35.65
N VAL A 319 -27.48 12.28 35.39
CA VAL A 319 -26.56 11.27 34.90
C VAL A 319 -26.18 10.37 36.09
N ILE A 320 -26.61 9.13 36.05
CA ILE A 320 -26.36 8.12 37.10
C ILE A 320 -24.95 7.52 36.94
N ALA A 321 -24.57 7.17 35.71
CA ALA A 321 -23.24 6.64 35.42
C ALA A 321 -22.81 6.95 34.00
N ARG A 322 -21.51 7.04 33.80
CA ARG A 322 -20.86 7.17 32.50
C ARG A 322 -19.91 6.00 32.31
N ASN A 323 -19.65 5.64 31.04
CA ASN A 323 -18.71 4.57 30.68
C ASN A 323 -19.06 3.24 31.37
N LEU A 324 -20.34 2.88 31.38
CA LEU A 324 -20.78 1.59 31.87
C LEU A 324 -20.11 0.47 31.08
N SER A 325 -19.66 -0.55 31.77
CA SER A 325 -19.03 -1.72 31.15
C SER A 325 -20.01 -2.47 30.24
N LYS A 326 -19.47 -3.23 29.30
CA LYS A 326 -20.30 -4.12 28.46
C LYS A 326 -20.92 -5.22 29.31
N GLY A 327 -22.22 -5.39 29.19
CA GLY A 327 -22.97 -6.40 29.93
C GLY A 327 -24.28 -5.88 30.51
N ASN A 328 -24.84 -6.65 31.44
CA ASN A 328 -26.11 -6.31 32.11
C ASN A 328 -25.85 -5.46 33.33
N HIS A 329 -26.61 -4.37 33.45
CA HIS A 329 -26.63 -3.48 34.58
C HIS A 329 -28.05 -3.35 35.12
N THR A 330 -28.18 -3.10 36.43
CA THR A 330 -29.49 -2.99 37.10
C THR A 330 -29.59 -1.70 37.86
N PHE A 331 -30.48 -0.81 37.37
CA PHE A 331 -30.91 0.40 38.09
C PHE A 331 -32.01 0.10 39.06
N LYS A 332 -31.98 0.66 40.29
CA LYS A 332 -33.04 0.53 41.28
C LYS A 332 -33.22 1.86 42.03
N ALA A 333 -34.47 2.28 42.17
CA ALA A 333 -34.87 3.42 43.00
C ALA A 333 -35.72 2.93 44.16
N VAL A 334 -35.35 3.29 45.39
CA VAL A 334 -36.06 2.85 46.61
C VAL A 334 -36.58 4.08 47.36
N PHE A 335 -37.87 4.08 47.69
CA PHE A 335 -38.49 5.18 48.46
C PHE A 335 -38.07 5.10 49.93
N ARG A 336 -37.61 6.23 50.49
CA ARG A 336 -37.15 6.35 51.87
C ARG A 336 -38.07 7.16 52.78
N GLY A 337 -39.22 7.62 52.28
CA GLY A 337 -40.19 8.34 53.10
C GLY A 337 -40.07 9.86 53.04
N ALA A 338 -40.43 10.52 54.10
CA ALA A 338 -40.53 11.97 54.19
C ALA A 338 -39.16 12.65 54.04
N LYS A 339 -39.14 13.81 53.35
CA LYS A 339 -38.00 14.72 53.39
C LYS A 339 -38.05 15.53 54.70
N PRO A 340 -36.97 15.57 55.53
CA PRO A 340 -36.90 16.41 56.74
C PRO A 340 -37.18 17.89 56.43
N GLY A 341 -37.90 18.53 57.33
CA GLY A 341 -38.21 19.95 57.23
C GLY A 341 -39.40 20.30 56.31
N ILE A 342 -40.08 19.31 55.74
CA ILE A 342 -41.32 19.50 54.95
C ILE A 342 -42.55 19.14 55.76
N ASP A 343 -43.50 20.07 55.91
CA ASP A 343 -44.81 19.79 56.45
C ASP A 343 -45.73 19.27 55.34
N TYR A 344 -46.02 17.98 55.36
CA TYR A 344 -46.92 17.32 54.41
C TYR A 344 -48.41 17.46 54.79
N LYS A 345 -48.71 18.12 55.93
CA LYS A 345 -50.08 18.27 56.47
C LYS A 345 -50.78 16.93 56.58
N LYS A 346 -51.96 16.78 55.99
CA LYS A 346 -52.73 15.53 55.98
C LYS A 346 -52.33 14.56 54.82
N SER A 347 -51.32 14.94 54.00
CA SER A 347 -50.90 14.13 52.87
C SER A 347 -49.71 13.27 53.27
N LYS A 348 -49.57 12.08 52.63
CA LYS A 348 -48.39 11.22 52.80
C LYS A 348 -47.30 11.61 51.80
N PRO A 349 -46.02 11.52 52.18
CA PRO A 349 -44.92 11.69 51.24
C PRO A 349 -44.94 10.62 50.17
N CYS A 350 -44.50 10.93 48.94
CA CYS A 350 -44.52 10.04 47.80
C CYS A 350 -43.13 9.98 47.12
N MET A 351 -42.88 8.82 46.49
CA MET A 351 -41.92 8.74 45.39
C MET A 351 -42.68 8.76 44.06
N TYR A 352 -42.28 9.70 43.17
CA TYR A 352 -42.87 9.81 41.84
C TYR A 352 -42.01 9.10 40.80
N VAL A 353 -42.62 8.39 39.86
CA VAL A 353 -41.97 7.72 38.74
C VAL A 353 -42.08 8.60 37.48
N GLY A 354 -43.32 8.93 37.11
CA GLY A 354 -43.63 9.69 35.90
C GLY A 354 -44.98 9.26 35.33
N THR A 355 -45.41 9.88 34.25
CA THR A 355 -46.60 9.49 33.52
C THR A 355 -46.26 8.32 32.57
N GLU A 356 -47.23 7.59 32.07
CA GLU A 356 -47.04 6.46 31.16
C GLU A 356 -46.19 6.80 29.92
N LYS A 357 -46.23 8.06 29.48
CA LYS A 357 -45.44 8.57 28.33
C LYS A 357 -44.05 9.07 28.70
N SER A 358 -43.76 9.24 30.00
CA SER A 358 -42.47 9.80 30.46
C SER A 358 -41.30 8.86 30.18
N THR A 359 -40.18 9.40 29.73
CA THR A 359 -38.88 8.71 29.76
C THR A 359 -38.36 8.72 31.18
N ILE A 360 -38.13 7.55 31.78
CA ILE A 360 -37.58 7.42 33.13
C ILE A 360 -36.10 7.16 33.10
N LEU A 361 -35.69 6.21 32.25
CA LEU A 361 -34.26 5.94 32.01
C LEU A 361 -33.99 6.09 30.53
N ASN A 362 -32.88 6.73 30.26
CA ASN A 362 -32.34 6.88 28.91
C ASN A 362 -30.90 6.37 28.89
N LEU A 363 -30.63 5.42 28.02
CA LEU A 363 -29.31 4.89 27.81
C LEU A 363 -28.79 5.41 26.47
N THR A 364 -27.61 5.98 26.47
CA THR A 364 -26.97 6.50 25.27
C THR A 364 -25.54 5.96 25.18
N ALA A 365 -25.12 5.54 23.99
CA ALA A 365 -23.74 5.18 23.69
C ALA A 365 -23.14 6.21 22.74
N VAL A 366 -21.93 6.68 23.05
CA VAL A 366 -21.13 7.49 22.14
C VAL A 366 -20.06 6.57 21.59
N LEU A 367 -20.19 6.18 20.34
CA LEU A 367 -19.17 5.38 19.66
C LEU A 367 -17.90 6.21 19.51
N LYS A 368 -16.75 5.61 19.82
CA LYS A 368 -15.43 6.22 19.72
C LYS A 368 -14.41 5.20 19.22
N GLY A 369 -13.33 5.70 18.62
CA GLY A 369 -12.25 4.83 18.13
C GLY A 369 -12.76 3.83 17.08
N SER A 370 -12.33 2.59 17.18
CA SER A 370 -12.70 1.52 16.25
C SER A 370 -14.21 1.21 16.20
N ASP A 371 -14.98 1.55 17.26
CA ASP A 371 -16.43 1.27 17.30
C ASP A 371 -17.23 2.12 16.28
N ILE A 372 -16.64 3.20 15.77
CA ILE A 372 -17.25 4.04 14.73
C ILE A 372 -17.33 3.30 13.39
N TYR A 373 -16.46 2.29 13.19
CA TYR A 373 -16.35 1.54 11.94
C TYR A 373 -17.06 0.20 12.02
N HIS A 374 -17.47 -0.35 10.87
CA HIS A 374 -18.06 -1.68 10.78
C HIS A 374 -17.06 -2.78 11.07
N ALA A 375 -15.82 -2.58 10.63
CA ALA A 375 -14.73 -3.52 10.83
C ALA A 375 -13.49 -2.80 11.38
N TYR A 376 -12.74 -3.50 12.21
CA TYR A 376 -11.39 -3.15 12.64
C TYR A 376 -10.56 -4.42 12.64
N ALA A 377 -9.38 -4.36 12.05
CA ALA A 377 -8.42 -5.46 12.04
C ALA A 377 -7.01 -4.93 12.27
N GLU A 378 -6.19 -5.76 12.87
CA GLU A 378 -4.75 -5.57 12.98
C GLU A 378 -4.04 -6.86 12.57
N TYR A 379 -2.86 -6.70 11.99
CA TYR A 379 -2.04 -7.83 11.61
C TYR A 379 -0.59 -7.60 12.02
N LYS A 380 0.02 -8.65 12.58
CA LYS A 380 1.44 -8.72 12.92
C LYS A 380 2.08 -9.75 12.02
N SER A 381 3.07 -9.32 11.25
CA SER A 381 3.83 -10.23 10.42
C SER A 381 4.64 -11.23 11.26
N PRO A 382 4.78 -12.49 10.82
CA PRO A 382 5.72 -13.43 11.41
C PRO A 382 7.18 -12.95 11.41
N ASN A 383 7.50 -11.99 10.53
CA ASN A 383 8.83 -11.42 10.39
C ASN A 383 9.18 -10.41 11.50
N ILE A 384 8.25 -10.13 12.42
CA ILE A 384 8.48 -9.23 13.56
C ILE A 384 9.64 -9.69 14.46
N ASP A 385 9.85 -11.01 14.57
CA ASP A 385 10.95 -11.57 15.36
C ASP A 385 12.33 -11.32 14.71
N ALA A 386 12.36 -11.11 13.37
CA ALA A 386 13.58 -10.87 12.61
C ALA A 386 13.90 -9.38 12.47
N PHE A 387 12.87 -8.54 12.24
CA PHE A 387 13.04 -7.12 11.90
C PHE A 387 12.62 -6.18 13.04
N GLY A 388 12.04 -6.71 14.12
CA GLY A 388 11.48 -5.89 15.18
C GLY A 388 10.10 -5.31 14.82
N PHE A 389 9.56 -4.50 15.72
CA PHE A 389 8.26 -3.85 15.54
C PHE A 389 8.40 -2.58 14.68
N SER A 390 7.72 -2.53 13.54
CA SER A 390 7.64 -1.37 12.65
C SER A 390 6.22 -1.23 12.11
N GLU A 391 5.62 -0.06 12.28
CA GLU A 391 4.23 0.20 11.87
C GLU A 391 4.15 0.68 10.42
N ALA A 392 3.22 0.09 9.66
CA ALA A 392 2.78 0.60 8.37
C ALA A 392 1.72 1.70 8.55
N PRO A 393 1.49 2.54 7.55
CA PRO A 393 0.35 3.45 7.52
C PRO A 393 -0.96 2.70 7.75
N THR A 394 -1.90 3.35 8.46
CA THR A 394 -3.22 2.78 8.70
C THR A 394 -4.04 2.74 7.42
N VAL A 395 -4.67 1.61 7.14
CA VAL A 395 -5.54 1.41 5.98
C VAL A 395 -6.97 1.77 6.34
N PHE A 396 -7.63 2.56 5.50
CA PHE A 396 -9.07 2.83 5.56
C PHE A 396 -9.73 2.24 4.31
N ASP A 397 -10.75 1.41 4.50
CA ASP A 397 -11.48 0.77 3.39
C ASP A 397 -12.99 0.93 3.55
N ASP A 398 -13.54 1.91 2.85
CA ASP A 398 -14.98 2.21 2.91
C ASP A 398 -15.89 1.11 2.32
N ASN A 399 -15.31 0.10 1.70
CA ASN A 399 -16.06 -1.06 1.19
C ASN A 399 -16.06 -2.24 2.18
N ALA A 400 -15.09 -2.33 3.08
CA ALA A 400 -14.97 -3.43 4.03
C ALA A 400 -16.02 -3.33 5.15
N LEU A 401 -16.97 -4.27 5.15
CA LEU A 401 -18.02 -4.36 6.15
C LEU A 401 -17.72 -5.40 7.24
N ASP A 402 -16.84 -6.33 6.98
CA ASP A 402 -16.47 -7.38 7.92
C ASP A 402 -14.96 -7.43 8.17
N LYS A 403 -14.59 -8.07 9.29
CA LYS A 403 -13.22 -8.13 9.77
C LYS A 403 -12.32 -9.04 8.91
N GLU A 404 -12.86 -10.10 8.31
CA GLU A 404 -12.06 -11.08 7.57
C GLU A 404 -11.62 -10.50 6.23
N GLU A 405 -12.52 -9.80 5.54
CA GLU A 405 -12.24 -9.08 4.31
C GLU A 405 -11.17 -8.00 4.54
N LEU A 406 -11.37 -7.16 5.56
CA LEU A 406 -10.40 -6.13 5.95
C LEU A 406 -9.05 -6.73 6.32
N LEU A 407 -9.02 -7.84 7.08
CA LEU A 407 -7.78 -8.52 7.47
C LEU A 407 -7.01 -9.03 6.25
N LYS A 408 -7.70 -9.56 5.25
CA LYS A 408 -7.05 -9.98 4.00
C LYS A 408 -6.42 -8.78 3.31
N LYS A 409 -7.15 -7.69 3.15
CA LYS A 409 -6.66 -6.48 2.49
C LYS A 409 -5.42 -5.91 3.18
N ILE A 410 -5.43 -5.72 4.50
CA ILE A 410 -4.26 -5.19 5.22
C ILE A 410 -3.05 -6.12 5.19
N LYS A 411 -3.25 -7.44 5.05
CA LYS A 411 -2.15 -8.39 4.85
C LYS A 411 -1.52 -8.23 3.47
N ASP A 412 -2.34 -8.04 2.45
CA ASP A 412 -1.86 -7.87 1.07
C ASP A 412 -1.13 -6.52 0.88
N GLU A 413 -1.51 -5.50 1.65
CA GLU A 413 -0.88 -4.17 1.63
C GLU A 413 0.40 -4.08 2.50
N LEU A 414 0.60 -5.01 3.44
CA LEU A 414 1.77 -4.96 4.31
C LEU A 414 3.04 -5.39 3.58
N ASN A 415 3.97 -4.46 3.36
CA ASN A 415 5.31 -4.80 2.89
C ASN A 415 6.18 -5.32 4.04
N ASP A 416 6.09 -6.61 4.35
CA ASP A 416 6.81 -7.25 5.46
C ASP A 416 8.10 -7.96 5.04
N GLN A 417 8.54 -7.75 3.79
CA GLN A 417 9.72 -8.37 3.21
C GLN A 417 10.79 -7.32 2.84
N PRO A 418 12.07 -7.63 3.03
CA PRO A 418 13.15 -6.79 2.50
C PRO A 418 13.12 -6.75 0.97
N THR A 419 13.56 -5.66 0.40
CA THR A 419 13.89 -5.58 -1.01
C THR A 419 15.27 -6.17 -1.24
N VAL A 420 15.42 -7.09 -2.20
CA VAL A 420 16.70 -7.65 -2.60
C VAL A 420 16.94 -7.33 -4.06
N GLU A 421 18.02 -6.65 -4.31
CA GLU A 421 18.53 -6.35 -5.64
C GLU A 421 19.79 -7.19 -5.86
N VAL A 422 19.85 -7.90 -6.96
CA VAL A 422 21.03 -8.67 -7.36
C VAL A 422 21.49 -8.16 -8.70
N SER A 423 22.73 -7.64 -8.73
CA SER A 423 23.40 -7.22 -9.95
C SER A 423 24.49 -8.22 -10.30
N THR A 424 24.62 -8.56 -11.56
CA THR A 424 25.66 -9.47 -12.03
C THR A 424 25.94 -9.29 -13.51
N ASN A 425 27.09 -9.81 -13.94
CA ASN A 425 27.48 -9.88 -15.35
C ASN A 425 27.11 -11.24 -15.94
N TYR A 426 26.43 -11.26 -17.07
CA TYR A 426 26.23 -12.45 -17.86
C TYR A 426 27.30 -12.56 -18.96
N LEU A 427 28.07 -13.63 -18.93
CA LEU A 427 29.20 -13.87 -19.83
C LEU A 427 28.86 -14.69 -21.09
N GLY A 428 27.56 -15.01 -21.27
CA GLY A 428 27.10 -15.89 -22.35
C GLY A 428 27.27 -17.39 -22.06
N SER A 429 26.80 -18.24 -22.97
CA SER A 429 26.99 -19.69 -22.84
C SER A 429 28.39 -20.11 -23.29
N VAL A 430 29.08 -20.92 -22.49
CA VAL A 430 30.48 -21.36 -22.72
C VAL A 430 30.61 -22.31 -23.90
N GLU A 431 29.52 -22.85 -24.45
CA GLU A 431 29.55 -23.83 -25.54
C GLU A 431 30.05 -23.27 -26.88
N ASN A 432 29.93 -21.94 -27.08
CA ASN A 432 30.43 -21.28 -28.28
C ASN A 432 31.59 -20.34 -27.94
N LYS A 433 32.79 -20.88 -27.90
CA LYS A 433 34.04 -20.11 -27.63
C LYS A 433 34.31 -18.93 -28.59
N HIS A 434 33.43 -18.61 -29.51
CA HIS A 434 33.66 -17.57 -30.50
C HIS A 434 32.65 -16.40 -30.50
N TYR A 435 31.50 -16.52 -29.86
CA TYR A 435 30.56 -15.39 -29.75
C TYR A 435 29.72 -15.56 -28.48
N LEU A 436 29.82 -14.61 -27.59
CA LEU A 436 28.83 -14.42 -26.52
C LEU A 436 27.48 -14.12 -27.22
N ASN A 437 26.52 -15.01 -27.09
CA ASN A 437 25.22 -14.80 -27.70
C ASN A 437 24.36 -13.91 -26.76
N ASN A 438 24.54 -12.59 -26.86
CA ASN A 438 23.79 -11.61 -26.09
C ASN A 438 22.27 -11.64 -26.35
N ASN A 439 21.81 -12.53 -27.24
CA ASN A 439 20.40 -12.75 -27.52
C ASN A 439 19.72 -13.74 -26.56
N ASP A 440 20.49 -14.41 -25.69
CA ASP A 440 19.96 -15.41 -24.77
C ASP A 440 19.20 -14.79 -23.58
N ILE A 441 19.47 -13.52 -23.28
CA ILE A 441 18.82 -12.77 -22.19
C ILE A 441 17.88 -11.73 -22.77
N LYS A 442 16.63 -11.76 -22.31
CA LYS A 442 15.57 -10.81 -22.70
C LYS A 442 14.99 -10.12 -21.47
N GLU A 443 14.39 -8.98 -21.70
CA GLU A 443 13.80 -8.11 -20.68
C GLU A 443 12.75 -8.80 -19.82
N ASN A 444 12.06 -9.78 -20.38
CA ASN A 444 10.99 -10.53 -19.73
C ASN A 444 11.43 -11.88 -19.16
N ASN A 445 12.72 -12.10 -18.96
CA ASN A 445 13.19 -13.38 -18.44
C ASN A 445 13.14 -13.44 -16.89
N THR A 446 12.76 -14.62 -16.41
CA THR A 446 13.09 -15.12 -15.08
C THR A 446 14.22 -16.14 -15.23
N ILE A 447 15.31 -15.93 -14.50
CA ILE A 447 16.53 -16.75 -14.60
C ILE A 447 16.80 -17.46 -13.29
N ARG A 448 17.10 -18.77 -13.33
CA ARG A 448 17.59 -19.50 -12.16
C ARG A 448 19.03 -19.06 -11.86
N PHE A 449 19.22 -18.38 -10.73
CA PHE A 449 20.51 -17.92 -10.25
C PHE A 449 21.10 -18.87 -9.20
N ILE A 450 22.32 -19.35 -9.42
CA ILE A 450 23.03 -20.27 -8.52
C ILE A 450 24.36 -19.67 -8.14
N HIS A 451 24.52 -19.36 -6.84
CA HIS A 451 25.76 -18.85 -6.28
C HIS A 451 26.15 -19.68 -5.05
N GLN A 452 26.95 -20.72 -5.25
CA GLN A 452 27.33 -21.66 -4.19
C GLN A 452 28.01 -21.01 -2.96
N PRO A 453 28.97 -20.07 -3.11
CA PRO A 453 29.62 -19.43 -1.97
C PRO A 453 28.66 -18.67 -1.05
N LEU A 454 27.61 -18.05 -1.60
CA LEU A 454 26.58 -17.34 -0.83
C LEU A 454 25.38 -18.21 -0.50
N GLY A 455 25.31 -19.44 -1.02
CA GLY A 455 24.21 -20.38 -0.80
C GLY A 455 22.92 -19.99 -1.53
N TYR A 456 23.01 -19.21 -2.62
CA TYR A 456 21.85 -18.79 -3.41
C TYR A 456 21.46 -19.86 -4.42
N ASN A 457 20.17 -20.13 -4.53
CA ASN A 457 19.52 -20.87 -5.59
C ASN A 457 18.10 -20.31 -5.74
N LEU A 458 17.96 -19.29 -6.59
CA LEU A 458 16.81 -18.40 -6.64
C LEU A 458 16.37 -18.21 -8.08
N ASP A 459 15.09 -17.95 -8.28
CA ASP A 459 14.55 -17.49 -9.55
C ASP A 459 14.46 -15.96 -9.52
N LEU A 460 15.26 -15.29 -10.36
CA LEU A 460 15.41 -13.87 -10.41
C LEU A 460 14.73 -13.30 -11.65
N LYS A 461 13.97 -12.21 -11.50
CA LYS A 461 13.32 -11.48 -12.58
C LYS A 461 14.18 -10.32 -13.02
N ILE A 462 14.42 -10.19 -14.32
CA ILE A 462 15.19 -9.10 -14.88
C ILE A 462 14.41 -7.78 -14.74
N VAL A 463 15.08 -6.75 -14.20
CA VAL A 463 14.51 -5.40 -14.10
C VAL A 463 15.33 -4.38 -14.89
N LYS A 464 16.61 -4.65 -15.13
CA LYS A 464 17.47 -3.78 -15.93
C LYS A 464 18.47 -4.60 -16.75
N ILE A 465 18.73 -4.14 -17.95
CA ILE A 465 19.76 -4.70 -18.85
C ILE A 465 20.60 -3.54 -19.38
N THR A 466 21.92 -3.71 -19.34
CA THR A 466 22.85 -2.90 -20.11
C THR A 466 23.68 -3.82 -20.99
N ALA A 467 23.52 -3.72 -22.31
CA ALA A 467 24.15 -4.60 -23.28
C ALA A 467 24.94 -3.81 -24.32
N SER A 468 26.12 -4.33 -24.68
CA SER A 468 26.91 -3.82 -25.80
C SER A 468 26.38 -4.34 -27.14
N HIS A 469 26.89 -3.81 -28.24
CA HIS A 469 26.53 -4.28 -29.57
C HIS A 469 26.84 -5.79 -29.73
N PRO A 470 25.97 -6.58 -30.39
CA PRO A 470 26.18 -8.03 -30.52
C PRO A 470 27.50 -8.47 -31.17
N LEU A 471 28.14 -7.59 -31.94
CA LEU A 471 29.45 -7.84 -32.53
C LEU A 471 30.63 -7.59 -31.57
N VAL A 472 30.37 -7.03 -30.39
CA VAL A 472 31.35 -6.77 -29.35
C VAL A 472 31.25 -7.87 -28.29
N ASN A 473 32.38 -8.45 -27.94
CA ASN A 473 32.44 -9.52 -26.96
C ASN A 473 32.57 -8.93 -25.53
N GLU A 474 31.51 -8.28 -25.06
CA GLU A 474 31.43 -7.75 -23.71
C GLU A 474 30.29 -8.44 -22.92
N PRO A 475 30.47 -8.56 -21.60
CA PRO A 475 29.40 -9.07 -20.74
C PRO A 475 28.14 -8.20 -20.82
N VAL A 476 26.97 -8.82 -20.65
CA VAL A 476 25.72 -8.11 -20.41
C VAL A 476 25.60 -7.87 -18.92
N GLU A 477 25.42 -6.63 -18.51
CA GLU A 477 25.11 -6.28 -17.13
C GLU A 477 23.60 -6.45 -16.90
N VAL A 478 23.23 -7.15 -15.84
CA VAL A 478 21.82 -7.47 -15.56
C VAL A 478 21.53 -7.23 -14.10
N ASP A 479 20.51 -6.42 -13.84
CA ASP A 479 19.96 -6.21 -12.51
C ASP A 479 18.64 -6.98 -12.38
N PHE A 480 18.48 -7.61 -11.22
CA PHE A 480 17.35 -8.47 -10.93
C PHE A 480 16.61 -7.99 -9.69
N SER A 481 15.30 -8.19 -9.70
CA SER A 481 14.43 -8.05 -8.53
C SER A 481 13.85 -9.40 -8.14
N ASN A 482 13.62 -9.61 -6.87
CA ASN A 482 13.10 -10.86 -6.33
C ASN A 482 11.63 -10.80 -5.92
N SER A 483 11.01 -12.01 -5.96
CA SER A 483 9.77 -12.25 -5.24
C SER A 483 10.01 -12.32 -3.72
N PRO A 484 9.09 -11.83 -2.89
CA PRO A 484 9.24 -11.79 -1.42
C PRO A 484 9.57 -13.13 -0.76
N THR A 485 9.11 -14.23 -1.33
CA THR A 485 9.23 -15.59 -0.76
C THR A 485 10.68 -16.12 -0.70
N ASP A 486 11.55 -15.63 -1.57
CA ASP A 486 12.93 -16.14 -1.66
C ASP A 486 13.90 -15.41 -0.72
N ILE A 487 13.52 -14.25 -0.24
CA ILE A 487 14.34 -13.37 0.63
C ILE A 487 14.59 -14.00 2.00
N ILE A 488 13.59 -14.66 2.57
CA ILE A 488 13.74 -15.37 3.85
C ILE A 488 14.77 -16.49 3.72
N LYS A 489 14.80 -17.19 2.58
CA LYS A 489 15.80 -18.23 2.29
C LYS A 489 17.21 -17.64 2.15
N ILE A 490 17.33 -16.46 1.55
CA ILE A 490 18.61 -15.73 1.44
C ILE A 490 19.12 -15.34 2.82
N GLN A 491 18.30 -14.71 3.66
CA GLN A 491 18.69 -14.32 5.01
C GLN A 491 19.03 -15.51 5.90
N GLN A 492 18.25 -16.60 5.81
CA GLN A 492 18.55 -17.84 6.52
C GLN A 492 19.88 -18.46 6.04
N GLY A 493 20.19 -18.36 4.75
CA GLY A 493 21.46 -18.78 4.17
C GLY A 493 22.63 -17.95 4.72
N ILE A 494 22.51 -16.63 4.71
CA ILE A 494 23.50 -15.71 5.27
C ILE A 494 23.67 -15.95 6.77
N SER A 495 22.59 -16.06 7.55
CA SER A 495 22.64 -16.29 8.99
C SER A 495 23.27 -17.65 9.33
N ARG A 496 23.03 -18.69 8.53
CA ARG A 496 23.71 -19.99 8.70
C ARG A 496 25.20 -19.91 8.40
N ASN A 497 25.60 -19.15 7.38
CA ASN A 497 27.01 -18.98 7.02
C ASN A 497 27.75 -18.12 8.06
N ILE A 498 27.14 -17.06 8.58
CA ILE A 498 27.67 -16.26 9.68
C ILE A 498 27.80 -17.11 10.94
N LYS A 499 26.81 -17.94 11.29
CA LYS A 499 26.92 -18.88 12.41
C LYS A 499 28.02 -19.92 12.21
N LYS A 500 28.23 -20.43 11.00
CA LYS A 500 29.37 -21.33 10.69
C LYS A 500 30.71 -20.62 10.87
N VAL A 501 30.84 -19.40 10.35
CA VAL A 501 32.07 -18.61 10.51
C VAL A 501 32.32 -18.28 11.98
N ASN A 502 31.30 -17.86 12.73
CA ASN A 502 31.42 -17.59 14.17
C ASN A 502 31.75 -18.85 14.99
N ASN A 503 31.23 -20.02 14.60
CA ASN A 503 31.57 -21.29 15.25
C ASN A 503 33.00 -21.72 14.92
N LEU A 504 33.50 -21.46 13.71
CA LEU A 504 34.90 -21.68 13.34
C LEU A 504 35.85 -20.74 14.10
N VAL A 505 35.45 -19.50 14.31
CA VAL A 505 36.21 -18.51 15.08
C VAL A 505 36.19 -18.81 16.58
N LYS A 506 35.06 -19.30 17.13
CA LYS A 506 34.91 -19.68 18.56
C LYS A 506 35.48 -21.06 18.88
N GLY A 507 35.60 -21.94 17.90
CA GLY A 507 36.21 -23.27 18.04
C GLY A 507 37.73 -23.29 17.94
N GLY A 508 38.39 -22.13 18.11
CA GLY A 508 39.82 -21.89 17.87
C GLY A 508 40.73 -22.78 18.66
N SER A 509 41.14 -23.91 18.07
CA SER A 509 42.44 -24.50 18.18
C SER A 509 42.84 -24.98 16.79
N LEU A 510 43.43 -24.09 15.99
CA LEU A 510 44.10 -24.46 14.76
C LEU A 510 45.60 -24.33 14.96
N GLY A 511 46.24 -25.47 15.17
CA GLY A 511 47.65 -25.65 14.91
C GLY A 511 47.99 -25.27 13.48
N GLY A 512 49.03 -24.50 13.34
CA GLY A 512 49.59 -23.86 12.18
C GLY A 512 49.38 -24.53 10.82
N SER A 513 48.62 -23.87 9.99
CA SER A 513 48.81 -23.79 8.55
C SER A 513 48.23 -22.45 8.07
N SER A 514 49.02 -21.69 7.37
CA SER A 514 48.70 -20.37 6.83
C SER A 514 47.53 -20.48 5.86
N PHE A 515 46.31 -20.21 6.35
CA PHE A 515 45.14 -19.92 5.52
C PHE A 515 45.15 -18.43 5.20
N SER A 516 45.45 -18.07 3.97
CA SER A 516 45.17 -16.74 3.46
C SER A 516 43.65 -16.59 3.42
N MET A 517 43.06 -15.82 4.36
CA MET A 517 41.68 -15.37 4.22
C MET A 517 41.54 -14.62 2.90
N PRO A 518 40.52 -14.92 2.10
CA PRO A 518 40.11 -13.99 1.05
C PRO A 518 39.74 -12.68 1.76
N ARG A 519 40.42 -11.59 1.43
CA ARG A 519 40.04 -10.25 1.85
C ARG A 519 38.60 -10.04 1.32
N LEU A 520 37.64 -10.07 2.21
CA LEU A 520 36.35 -9.43 1.98
C LEU A 520 36.69 -7.94 1.79
N ALA A 521 36.35 -7.40 0.64
CA ALA A 521 36.51 -5.97 0.39
C ALA A 521 35.71 -5.25 1.49
N SER A 522 36.41 -4.53 2.34
CA SER A 522 35.88 -3.89 3.56
C SER A 522 35.02 -2.66 3.27
N ASP A 523 34.76 -2.36 2.01
CA ASP A 523 34.17 -1.09 1.61
C ASP A 523 32.67 -1.15 1.26
N SER A 524 32.02 -2.33 1.37
CA SER A 524 30.59 -2.47 1.02
C SER A 524 29.72 -3.09 2.11
N ILE A 525 30.26 -3.35 3.31
CA ILE A 525 29.43 -3.75 4.45
C ILE A 525 29.41 -2.58 5.42
N GLY A 526 28.29 -1.87 5.44
CA GLY A 526 28.02 -0.86 6.46
C GLY A 526 28.31 -1.44 7.84
N SER A 527 29.11 -0.75 8.62
CA SER A 527 29.59 -1.12 9.94
C SER A 527 28.47 -1.60 10.84
N VAL A 528 28.36 -2.89 11.04
CA VAL A 528 27.71 -3.43 12.23
C VAL A 528 28.75 -3.31 13.34
N LEU A 529 28.69 -2.21 14.08
CA LEU A 529 29.34 -2.09 15.38
C LEU A 529 28.66 -3.06 16.33
N VAL A 530 29.30 -4.17 16.61
CA VAL A 530 29.05 -4.95 17.81
C VAL A 530 29.76 -4.22 18.94
N ASN A 531 29.01 -3.43 19.71
CA ASN A 531 29.45 -3.05 21.04
C ASN A 531 29.27 -4.24 21.98
N GLU A 532 30.26 -4.43 22.82
CA GLU A 532 30.47 -5.45 23.83
C GLU A 532 29.24 -5.89 24.62
#